data_03e923743dff58984bab479f84f26348
#
_entry.id   03e923743dff58984bab479f84f26348
#
_cell.length_a   1.000
_cell.length_b   1.000
_cell.length_c   1.000
_cell.angle_alpha   90.00
_cell.angle_beta   90.00
_cell.angle_gamma   90.00
#
_symmetry.space_group_name_H-M   'P 1'
#
loop_
_entity.id
_entity.type
_entity.pdbx_description
1 polymer ?
#
loop_
_entity_poly.entity_id
_entity_poly.type
_entity_poly.pdbx_seq_one_letter_code
_entity_poly.pdbx_strand_id
1 'polypeptide(L)'
;RQKRFEKTLSFVKKHLKTDEAILDLGKTNKLSDFLRQNGYVNLANTSGEDLDVDFQIVTKYRAITAFQIFEHMFAPFNLLNSSEGKLIASVPLRLWFAKEYWNVNDRRDCHYHEFSIRQFNHLLERTGWKIKDYQLWKSYDKSWGIRPLLRRFYPRFYIVYAEKQILQADSEE
;
A
#
# COMPACT_ATOMS: atom_id res chain seq x y z
N ARG A 1 -6.09 12.31 -10.92
CA ARG A 1 -5.22 12.24 -9.73
C ARG A 1 -5.95 12.74 -8.48
N GLN A 2 -6.60 13.91 -8.50
CA GLN A 2 -7.32 14.50 -7.36
C GLN A 2 -8.37 13.54 -6.77
N LYS A 3 -9.26 12.97 -7.58
CA LYS A 3 -10.26 11.99 -7.12
C LYS A 3 -9.67 10.78 -6.40
N ARG A 4 -8.45 10.34 -6.77
CA ARG A 4 -7.77 9.25 -6.08
C ARG A 4 -7.27 9.70 -4.71
N PHE A 5 -6.75 10.91 -4.60
CA PHE A 5 -6.31 11.48 -3.31
C PHE A 5 -7.48 11.64 -2.33
N GLU A 6 -8.61 12.13 -2.80
CA GLU A 6 -9.84 12.26 -1.99
C GLU A 6 -10.34 10.89 -1.50
N LYS A 7 -10.34 9.87 -2.37
CA LYS A 7 -10.69 8.50 -1.98
C LYS A 7 -9.70 7.93 -0.96
N THR A 8 -8.41 8.14 -1.17
CA THR A 8 -7.37 7.70 -0.21
C THR A 8 -7.57 8.39 1.13
N LEU A 9 -7.75 9.71 1.14
CA LEU A 9 -8.02 10.47 2.36
C LEU A 9 -9.27 9.97 3.09
N SER A 10 -10.37 9.74 2.37
CA SER A 10 -11.60 9.21 2.96
C SER A 10 -11.37 7.84 3.61
N PHE A 11 -10.59 6.97 2.97
CA PHE A 11 -10.26 5.66 3.51
C PHE A 11 -9.34 5.78 4.73
N VAL A 12 -8.32 6.63 4.66
CA VAL A 12 -7.40 6.89 5.81
C VAL A 12 -8.17 7.45 6.99
N LYS A 13 -9.05 8.43 6.79
CA LYS A 13 -9.88 9.04 7.86
C LYS A 13 -10.78 8.03 8.58
N LYS A 14 -11.19 6.96 7.90
CA LYS A 14 -12.02 5.91 8.49
C LYS A 14 -11.26 5.06 9.51
N HIS A 15 -9.94 4.93 9.37
CA HIS A 15 -9.15 3.92 10.09
C HIS A 15 -8.03 4.49 10.96
N LEU A 16 -7.49 5.65 10.61
CA LEU A 16 -6.42 6.30 11.34
C LEU A 16 -6.86 7.67 11.88
N LYS A 17 -6.48 7.97 13.10
CA LYS A 17 -6.70 9.29 13.71
C LYS A 17 -5.65 10.27 13.21
N THR A 18 -5.99 11.55 13.20
CA THR A 18 -5.09 12.62 12.74
C THR A 18 -3.91 12.87 13.68
N ASP A 19 -4.04 12.52 14.95
CA ASP A 19 -3.02 12.66 15.99
C ASP A 19 -2.07 11.45 16.09
N GLU A 20 -2.37 10.35 15.40
CA GLU A 20 -1.50 9.17 15.37
C GLU A 20 -0.17 9.49 14.67
N ALA A 21 0.94 8.96 15.21
CA ALA A 21 2.23 8.96 14.53
C ALA A 21 2.21 7.90 13.42
N ILE A 22 2.30 8.34 12.17
CA ILE A 22 2.19 7.49 10.97
C ILE A 22 3.51 7.53 10.22
N LEU A 23 4.00 6.38 9.78
CA LEU A 23 5.06 6.27 8.79
C LEU A 23 4.45 5.99 7.42
N ASP A 24 4.57 6.94 6.50
CA ASP A 24 4.22 6.75 5.09
C ASP A 24 5.47 6.28 4.32
N LEU A 25 5.43 5.04 3.84
CA LEU A 25 6.56 4.44 3.13
C LEU A 25 6.78 5.12 1.79
N GLY A 26 8.04 5.40 1.48
CA GLY A 26 8.46 6.14 0.31
C GLY A 26 8.75 7.62 0.61
N LYS A 27 9.45 8.26 -0.33
CA LYS A 27 9.77 9.69 -0.22
C LYS A 27 8.52 10.55 -0.20
N THR A 28 8.62 11.70 0.47
CA THR A 28 7.57 12.73 0.45
C THR A 28 7.07 12.99 -0.97
N ASN A 29 5.77 12.98 -1.13
CA ASN A 29 5.11 13.13 -2.41
C ASN A 29 3.79 13.92 -2.27
N LYS A 30 3.15 14.22 -3.40
CA LYS A 30 1.91 15.01 -3.42
C LYS A 30 0.76 14.41 -2.60
N LEU A 31 0.73 13.09 -2.41
CA LEU A 31 -0.28 12.43 -1.56
C LEU A 31 0.04 12.64 -0.08
N SER A 32 1.31 12.46 0.32
CA SER A 32 1.76 12.72 1.69
C SER A 32 1.47 14.17 2.09
N ASP A 33 1.78 15.12 1.20
CA ASP A 33 1.49 16.55 1.44
C ASP A 33 -0.01 16.82 1.55
N PHE A 34 -0.81 16.17 0.71
CA PHE A 34 -2.26 16.29 0.76
C PHE A 34 -2.83 15.71 2.07
N LEU A 35 -2.31 14.61 2.58
CA LEU A 35 -2.70 14.05 3.88
C LEU A 35 -2.33 15.02 5.02
N ARG A 36 -1.11 15.59 5.02
CA ARG A 36 -0.69 16.59 6.03
C ARG A 36 -1.59 17.82 6.02
N GLN A 37 -1.92 18.36 4.85
CA GLN A 37 -2.85 19.50 4.68
C GLN A 37 -4.25 19.18 5.18
N ASN A 38 -4.62 17.91 5.28
CA ASN A 38 -5.91 17.44 5.79
C ASN A 38 -5.85 16.95 7.25
N GLY A 39 -4.83 17.36 8.00
CA GLY A 39 -4.75 17.20 9.46
C GLY A 39 -3.80 16.09 9.95
N TYR A 40 -3.18 15.29 9.06
CA TYR A 40 -2.22 14.25 9.46
C TYR A 40 -0.82 14.84 9.66
N VAL A 41 -0.68 15.72 10.66
CA VAL A 41 0.56 16.50 10.92
C VAL A 41 1.72 15.63 11.39
N ASN A 42 1.43 14.50 12.04
CA ASN A 42 2.41 13.54 12.54
C ASN A 42 2.77 12.44 11.52
N LEU A 43 2.53 12.68 10.23
CA LEU A 43 2.88 11.76 9.16
C LEU A 43 4.33 12.01 8.73
N ALA A 44 5.21 11.06 9.04
CA ALA A 44 6.59 11.02 8.58
C ALA A 44 6.70 10.21 7.28
N ASN A 45 7.70 10.51 6.46
CA ASN A 45 8.05 9.70 5.29
C ASN A 45 9.42 9.06 5.47
N THR A 46 9.67 7.96 4.76
CA THR A 46 11.02 7.45 4.57
C THR A 46 11.80 8.38 3.64
N SER A 47 13.14 8.44 3.78
CA SER A 47 13.98 9.40 3.05
C SER A 47 14.49 8.85 1.71
N GLY A 48 14.13 7.60 1.39
CA GLY A 48 14.55 6.88 0.18
C GLY A 48 15.51 5.75 0.48
N GLU A 49 15.43 5.24 1.70
CA GLU A 49 16.05 3.98 2.13
C GLU A 49 15.62 2.85 1.19
N ASP A 50 16.49 1.86 1.01
CA ASP A 50 16.14 0.62 0.36
C ASP A 50 15.34 -0.25 1.35
N LEU A 51 14.02 -0.25 1.19
CA LEU A 51 13.11 -0.93 2.13
C LEU A 51 13.26 -2.46 2.12
N ASP A 52 13.92 -3.04 1.14
CA ASP A 52 14.29 -4.46 1.14
C ASP A 52 15.44 -4.76 2.11
N VAL A 53 16.28 -3.76 2.39
CA VAL A 53 17.44 -3.84 3.31
C VAL A 53 17.12 -3.17 4.65
N ASP A 54 16.60 -1.95 4.61
CA ASP A 54 16.37 -1.10 5.79
C ASP A 54 14.96 -1.27 6.37
N PHE A 55 14.36 -2.44 6.22
CA PHE A 55 12.98 -2.71 6.62
C PHE A 55 12.70 -2.50 8.12
N GLN A 56 13.72 -2.52 8.97
CA GLN A 56 13.59 -2.29 10.42
C GLN A 56 13.09 -0.88 10.79
N ILE A 57 13.11 0.08 9.85
CA ILE A 57 12.59 1.43 10.09
C ILE A 57 11.11 1.42 10.55
N VAL A 58 10.35 0.42 10.12
CA VAL A 58 8.92 0.28 10.45
C VAL A 58 8.66 -0.06 11.92
N THR A 59 9.62 -0.64 12.62
CA THR A 59 9.44 -1.09 14.03
C THR A 59 9.20 0.04 15.01
N LYS A 60 9.53 1.28 14.62
CA LYS A 60 9.36 2.49 15.43
C LYS A 60 7.93 3.04 15.38
N TYR A 61 7.08 2.51 14.53
CA TYR A 61 5.73 3.04 14.27
C TYR A 61 4.67 1.98 14.47
N ARG A 62 3.51 2.40 14.97
CA ARG A 62 2.32 1.54 15.15
C ARG A 62 1.25 1.78 14.09
N ALA A 63 1.44 2.76 13.24
CA ALA A 63 0.60 3.02 12.08
C ALA A 63 1.48 3.26 10.86
N ILE A 64 1.26 2.50 9.80
CA ILE A 64 2.05 2.52 8.57
C ILE A 64 1.10 2.71 7.39
N THR A 65 1.50 3.57 6.46
CA THR A 65 0.85 3.67 5.16
C THR A 65 1.84 3.30 4.05
N ALA A 66 1.36 2.55 3.05
CA ALA A 66 2.15 2.08 1.91
C ALA A 66 1.32 2.19 0.63
N PHE A 67 1.41 3.32 -0.05
CA PHE A 67 0.63 3.57 -1.26
C PHE A 67 1.45 3.30 -2.52
N GLN A 68 1.23 2.17 -3.18
CA GLN A 68 1.95 1.74 -4.38
C GLN A 68 3.47 1.58 -4.08
N ILE A 69 3.79 0.78 -3.08
CA ILE A 69 5.17 0.54 -2.61
C ILE A 69 5.55 -0.93 -2.80
N PHE A 70 4.69 -1.86 -2.37
CA PHE A 70 5.05 -3.28 -2.30
C PHE A 70 5.33 -3.92 -3.66
N GLU A 71 4.75 -3.41 -4.74
CA GLU A 71 5.05 -3.85 -6.10
C GLU A 71 6.49 -3.54 -6.54
N HIS A 72 7.14 -2.57 -5.91
CA HIS A 72 8.51 -2.15 -6.19
C HIS A 72 9.56 -2.82 -5.28
N MET A 73 9.15 -3.59 -4.29
CA MET A 73 10.05 -4.32 -3.39
C MET A 73 10.32 -5.73 -3.91
N PHE A 74 11.52 -6.25 -3.66
CA PHE A 74 11.84 -7.67 -3.90
C PHE A 74 11.31 -8.57 -2.79
N ALA A 75 11.39 -8.12 -1.54
CA ALA A 75 11.04 -8.89 -0.36
C ALA A 75 10.07 -8.14 0.58
N PRO A 76 8.85 -7.78 0.14
CA PRO A 76 7.87 -7.10 1.00
C PRO A 76 7.52 -7.90 2.25
N PHE A 77 7.77 -9.22 2.25
CA PHE A 77 7.58 -10.10 3.40
C PHE A 77 8.36 -9.62 4.63
N ASN A 78 9.64 -9.25 4.48
CA ASN A 78 10.50 -8.88 5.62
C ASN A 78 9.97 -7.62 6.32
N LEU A 79 9.61 -6.60 5.55
CA LEU A 79 9.03 -5.36 6.07
C LEU A 79 7.70 -5.62 6.76
N LEU A 80 6.79 -6.35 6.12
CA LEU A 80 5.48 -6.66 6.68
C LEU A 80 5.57 -7.53 7.92
N ASN A 81 6.51 -8.48 7.95
CA ASN A 81 6.73 -9.35 9.11
C ASN A 81 7.27 -8.57 10.32
N SER A 82 8.12 -7.56 10.08
CA SER A 82 8.73 -6.71 11.11
C SER A 82 7.83 -5.56 11.57
N SER A 83 6.77 -5.28 10.84
CA SER A 83 5.81 -4.20 11.17
C SER A 83 4.77 -4.68 12.18
N GLU A 84 4.24 -3.73 12.95
CA GLU A 84 3.19 -3.98 13.95
C GLU A 84 2.08 -2.92 13.89
N GLY A 85 0.97 -3.19 14.60
CA GLY A 85 -0.13 -2.24 14.77
C GLY A 85 -1.06 -2.18 13.59
N LYS A 86 -1.16 -1.03 12.92
CA LYS A 86 -2.10 -0.74 11.84
C LYS A 86 -1.39 -0.54 10.51
N LEU A 87 -1.95 -1.09 9.44
CA LEU A 87 -1.45 -0.92 8.08
C LEU A 87 -2.58 -0.45 7.15
N ILE A 88 -2.33 0.64 6.42
CA ILE A 88 -3.10 0.95 5.21
C ILE A 88 -2.18 0.80 4.01
N ALA A 89 -2.50 -0.11 3.12
CA ALA A 89 -1.69 -0.37 1.94
C ALA A 89 -2.52 -0.38 0.67
N SER A 90 -1.96 0.09 -0.42
CA SER A 90 -2.56 -0.06 -1.74
C SER A 90 -1.57 -0.60 -2.75
N VAL A 91 -2.05 -1.49 -3.62
CA VAL A 91 -1.28 -2.07 -4.72
C VAL A 91 -2.05 -1.98 -6.02
N PRO A 92 -1.36 -1.85 -7.18
CA PRO A 92 -1.99 -2.04 -8.47
C PRO A 92 -2.32 -3.52 -8.66
N LEU A 93 -3.50 -3.80 -9.20
CA LEU A 93 -3.88 -5.16 -9.52
C LEU A 93 -3.40 -5.55 -10.92
N ARG A 94 -2.92 -6.78 -11.04
CA ARG A 94 -2.63 -7.41 -12.32
C ARG A 94 -3.87 -7.41 -13.21
N LEU A 95 -3.71 -6.89 -14.42
CA LEU A 95 -4.73 -6.92 -15.46
C LEU A 95 -4.29 -7.88 -16.57
N TRP A 96 -5.06 -8.92 -16.83
CA TRP A 96 -4.74 -9.97 -17.80
C TRP A 96 -4.50 -9.43 -19.23
N PHE A 97 -5.06 -8.27 -19.55
CA PHE A 97 -4.94 -7.60 -20.86
C PHE A 97 -3.87 -6.50 -20.89
N ALA A 98 -3.13 -6.27 -19.80
CA ALA A 98 -2.07 -5.28 -19.71
C ALA A 98 -0.70 -5.97 -19.60
N LYS A 99 0.31 -5.35 -20.19
CA LYS A 99 1.70 -5.76 -19.95
C LYS A 99 2.10 -5.33 -18.54
N GLU A 100 3.05 -6.06 -17.98
CA GLU A 100 3.75 -5.66 -16.74
C GLU A 100 4.34 -4.26 -16.87
N TYR A 101 4.41 -3.55 -15.76
CA TYR A 101 5.04 -2.24 -15.73
C TYR A 101 6.54 -2.39 -15.52
N TRP A 102 7.30 -1.93 -16.50
CA TRP A 102 8.75 -1.96 -16.46
C TRP A 102 9.32 -0.64 -16.96
N ASN A 103 10.03 0.11 -16.09
CA ASN A 103 10.69 1.35 -16.46
C ASN A 103 12.16 1.08 -16.80
N VAL A 104 12.52 1.16 -18.06
CA VAL A 104 13.91 0.91 -18.52
C VAL A 104 14.90 1.99 -18.07
N ASN A 105 14.42 3.18 -17.72
CA ASN A 105 15.24 4.31 -17.32
C ASN A 105 15.45 4.42 -15.81
N ASP A 106 14.58 3.78 -15.01
CA ASP A 106 14.67 3.77 -13.57
C ASP A 106 14.30 2.40 -13.02
N ARG A 107 15.30 1.65 -12.59
CA ARG A 107 15.11 0.29 -12.04
C ARG A 107 14.31 0.29 -10.74
N ARG A 108 14.28 1.40 -10.00
CA ARG A 108 13.49 1.52 -8.78
C ARG A 108 12.00 1.71 -9.06
N ASP A 109 11.64 2.11 -10.28
CA ASP A 109 10.27 2.28 -10.73
C ASP A 109 9.79 1.09 -11.59
N CYS A 110 10.28 -0.12 -11.29
CA CYS A 110 9.83 -1.37 -11.89
C CYS A 110 8.90 -2.11 -10.93
N HIS A 111 7.90 -2.80 -11.47
CA HIS A 111 7.09 -3.71 -10.67
C HIS A 111 7.74 -5.09 -10.65
N TYR A 112 8.27 -5.49 -9.50
CA TYR A 112 8.77 -6.85 -9.28
C TYR A 112 7.64 -7.81 -8.92
N HIS A 113 6.51 -7.27 -8.43
CA HIS A 113 5.30 -8.02 -8.13
C HIS A 113 4.10 -7.46 -8.88
N GLU A 114 3.39 -8.33 -9.56
CA GLU A 114 2.10 -8.07 -10.18
C GLU A 114 1.01 -8.74 -9.34
N PHE A 115 0.50 -8.03 -8.32
CA PHE A 115 -0.42 -8.61 -7.36
C PHE A 115 -1.80 -8.88 -7.93
N SER A 116 -2.32 -10.09 -7.69
CA SER A 116 -3.76 -10.34 -7.60
C SER A 116 -4.23 -10.09 -6.16
N ILE A 117 -5.54 -9.91 -5.96
CA ILE A 117 -6.12 -9.77 -4.61
C ILE A 117 -5.71 -10.96 -3.74
N ARG A 118 -5.81 -12.20 -4.28
CA ARG A 118 -5.45 -13.42 -3.56
C ARG A 118 -3.99 -13.43 -3.11
N GLN A 119 -3.06 -13.05 -4.00
CA GLN A 119 -1.63 -13.03 -3.67
C GLN A 119 -1.30 -11.98 -2.60
N PHE A 120 -1.89 -10.79 -2.71
CA PHE A 120 -1.65 -9.74 -1.73
C PHE A 120 -2.26 -10.08 -0.36
N ASN A 121 -3.48 -10.63 -0.33
CA ASN A 121 -4.10 -11.08 0.91
C ASN A 121 -3.27 -12.19 1.57
N HIS A 122 -2.80 -13.17 0.80
CA HIS A 122 -1.97 -14.25 1.33
C HIS A 122 -0.64 -13.75 1.89
N LEU A 123 -0.01 -12.75 1.25
CA LEU A 123 1.19 -12.11 1.78
C LEU A 123 0.92 -11.45 3.14
N LEU A 124 -0.19 -10.72 3.27
CA LEU A 124 -0.60 -10.09 4.53
C LEU A 124 -0.89 -11.15 5.61
N GLU A 125 -1.65 -12.17 5.30
CA GLU A 125 -1.96 -13.28 6.22
C GLU A 125 -0.71 -13.99 6.71
N ARG A 126 0.21 -14.32 5.79
CA ARG A 126 1.48 -15.01 6.11
C ARG A 126 2.43 -14.16 6.97
N THR A 127 2.26 -12.86 6.96
CA THR A 127 2.99 -11.91 7.80
C THR A 127 2.20 -11.45 9.03
N GLY A 128 1.11 -12.15 9.37
CA GLY A 128 0.35 -11.94 10.60
C GLY A 128 -0.63 -10.76 10.56
N TRP A 129 -0.96 -10.24 9.36
CA TRP A 129 -1.92 -9.16 9.22
C TRP A 129 -3.33 -9.69 8.94
N LYS A 130 -4.31 -9.17 9.68
CA LYS A 130 -5.74 -9.43 9.45
C LYS A 130 -6.38 -8.24 8.76
N ILE A 131 -6.85 -8.45 7.52
CA ILE A 131 -7.59 -7.43 6.78
C ILE A 131 -8.94 -7.19 7.47
N LYS A 132 -9.22 -5.93 7.80
CA LYS A 132 -10.47 -5.49 8.44
C LYS A 132 -11.39 -4.75 7.49
N ASP A 133 -10.82 -4.07 6.50
CA ASP A 133 -11.57 -3.32 5.49
C ASP A 133 -10.78 -3.22 4.20
N TYR A 134 -11.48 -3.07 3.08
CA TYR A 134 -10.84 -2.88 1.79
C TYR A 134 -11.74 -2.15 0.80
N GLN A 135 -11.14 -1.58 -0.22
CA GLN A 135 -11.83 -1.02 -1.37
C GLN A 135 -11.12 -1.37 -2.67
N LEU A 136 -11.92 -1.46 -3.72
CA LEU A 136 -11.47 -1.68 -5.09
C LEU A 136 -11.80 -0.46 -5.93
N TRP A 137 -10.77 0.13 -6.55
CA TRP A 137 -10.95 1.33 -7.34
C TRP A 137 -10.64 1.09 -8.81
N LYS A 138 -11.53 1.59 -9.68
CA LYS A 138 -11.33 1.57 -11.12
C LYS A 138 -10.48 2.78 -11.54
N SER A 139 -9.74 2.62 -12.62
CA SER A 139 -9.07 3.75 -13.29
C SER A 139 -10.03 4.37 -14.28
N TYR A 140 -10.24 5.68 -14.17
CA TYR A 140 -10.98 6.44 -15.18
C TYR A 140 -9.98 6.99 -16.20
N ASP A 141 -9.85 6.32 -17.32
CA ASP A 141 -9.12 6.81 -18.47
C ASP A 141 -10.13 7.36 -19.49
N LYS A 142 -9.90 8.58 -19.98
CA LYS A 142 -10.74 9.23 -20.99
C LYS A 142 -10.35 8.83 -22.42
N SER A 143 -9.31 8.04 -22.60
CA SER A 143 -8.86 7.60 -23.92
C SER A 143 -9.84 6.62 -24.56
N TRP A 144 -9.97 6.66 -25.88
CA TRP A 144 -10.79 5.72 -26.67
C TRP A 144 -9.97 4.47 -27.01
N GLY A 145 -10.61 3.30 -26.95
CA GLY A 145 -10.02 2.03 -27.35
C GLY A 145 -10.49 0.84 -26.49
N ILE A 146 -10.19 -0.38 -26.93
CA ILE A 146 -10.60 -1.61 -26.25
C ILE A 146 -9.99 -1.69 -24.83
N ARG A 147 -8.70 -1.36 -24.67
CA ARG A 147 -8.02 -1.39 -23.36
C ARG A 147 -8.60 -0.37 -22.36
N PRO A 148 -8.83 0.91 -22.72
CA PRO A 148 -9.54 1.86 -21.85
C PRO A 148 -10.96 1.40 -21.50
N LEU A 149 -11.67 0.79 -22.45
CA LEU A 149 -13.02 0.25 -22.18
C LEU A 149 -12.97 -0.87 -21.14
N LEU A 150 -12.06 -1.84 -21.28
CA LEU A 150 -11.88 -2.91 -20.29
C LEU A 150 -11.50 -2.37 -18.90
N ARG A 151 -10.65 -1.34 -18.83
CA ARG A 151 -10.29 -0.68 -17.56
C ARG A 151 -11.47 -0.04 -16.84
N ARG A 152 -12.56 0.23 -17.52
CA ARG A 152 -13.82 0.74 -16.94
C ARG A 152 -14.54 -0.33 -16.11
N PHE A 153 -14.37 -1.60 -16.47
CA PHE A 153 -15.05 -2.73 -15.83
C PHE A 153 -14.18 -3.39 -14.74
N TYR A 154 -12.86 -3.40 -14.92
CA TYR A 154 -11.96 -4.07 -13.98
C TYR A 154 -11.35 -3.10 -12.96
N PRO A 155 -11.34 -3.46 -11.66
CA PRO A 155 -10.63 -2.68 -10.65
C PRO A 155 -9.13 -2.70 -10.94
N ARG A 156 -8.50 -1.53 -10.79
CA ARG A 156 -7.05 -1.38 -11.03
C ARG A 156 -6.27 -1.24 -9.73
N PHE A 157 -6.90 -0.74 -8.70
CA PHE A 157 -6.24 -0.49 -7.41
C PHE A 157 -7.01 -1.20 -6.31
N TYR A 158 -6.27 -1.85 -5.45
CA TYR A 158 -6.75 -2.50 -4.26
C TYR A 158 -6.13 -1.79 -3.05
N ILE A 159 -6.96 -1.28 -2.16
CA ILE A 159 -6.54 -0.67 -0.90
C ILE A 159 -7.12 -1.48 0.25
N VAL A 160 -6.32 -1.71 1.27
CA VAL A 160 -6.70 -2.46 2.47
C VAL A 160 -6.36 -1.68 3.73
N TYR A 161 -7.17 -1.90 4.76
CA TYR A 161 -6.81 -1.64 6.14
C TYR A 161 -6.66 -2.98 6.86
N ALA A 162 -5.53 -3.19 7.51
CA ALA A 162 -5.22 -4.41 8.24
C ALA A 162 -4.62 -4.09 9.61
N GLU A 163 -4.83 -5.02 10.55
CA GLU A 163 -4.26 -4.96 11.90
C GLU A 163 -3.38 -6.18 12.12
N LYS A 164 -2.21 -5.97 12.72
CA LYS A 164 -1.31 -7.04 13.10
C LYS A 164 -1.96 -7.87 14.19
N GLN A 165 -2.04 -9.17 13.97
CA GLN A 165 -2.44 -10.11 15.02
C GLN A 165 -1.27 -10.30 15.98
N ILE A 166 -1.52 -10.10 17.26
CA ILE A 166 -0.60 -10.58 18.29
C ILE A 166 -0.72 -12.09 18.23
N LEU A 167 0.30 -12.76 17.69
CA LEU A 167 0.40 -14.20 17.83
C LEU A 167 0.50 -14.46 19.35
N GLN A 168 -0.59 -14.91 19.95
CA GLN A 168 -0.47 -15.59 21.24
C GLN A 168 0.45 -16.77 20.95
N ALA A 169 1.61 -16.79 21.63
CA ALA A 169 2.41 -17.99 21.65
C ALA A 169 1.49 -19.08 22.18
N ASP A 170 1.18 -20.05 21.33
CA ASP A 170 0.53 -21.25 21.78
C ASP A 170 1.41 -21.83 22.85
N SER A 171 0.97 -21.72 24.11
CA SER A 171 1.52 -22.49 25.20
C SER A 171 1.11 -23.94 24.95
N GLU A 172 1.90 -24.63 24.14
CA GLU A 172 1.88 -26.08 24.11
C GLU A 172 2.48 -26.56 25.44
N GLU A 173 1.59 -27.01 26.33
CA GLU A 173 1.91 -27.95 27.40
C GLU A 173 2.08 -29.35 26.82
#